data_4876c457920bb9ecfd2d559edb6ddcee
#
_entry.id   4876c457920bb9ecfd2d559edb6ddcee
#
_cell.length_a   1.000
_cell.length_b   1.000
_cell.length_c   1.000
_cell.angle_alpha   90.00
_cell.angle_beta   90.00
_cell.angle_gamma   90.00
#
_symmetry.space_group_name_H-M   'P 1'
#
loop_
_entity.id
_entity.type
_entity.pdbx_description
1 polymer ?
#
loop_
_entity_poly.entity_id
_entity_poly.type
_entity_poly.pdbx_seq_one_letter_code
_entity_poly.pdbx_strand_id
1 'polypeptide(L)'
;VRRPDRNAGAHGLDGPDRHARPDPLAGGIGEHSPGHLPDHVPRAVRDARGELTRAARVRLVAFLSDDGPAVGLLTLAGRVVHLEAGRGGLDLALAEDGLPSLLEEARAMAARVEGDRGAGDARGDLAPLPAVEFPGKIVCVGLNYADHVKEGGRVAPGQPLLFGKFANAIVGDGEAIVRPEGTRALDLEVELGVVIGRRARRVDASRAMAHVAGYVVLNDVSARDWQGVPAALRDGEHGDGQWLRAKGSDTFLPVGADFVTPDDVDPAAGLRIRSWRIPGTGPDAGNALPMQDGSTANLIWKIPELIEFISRQVTLEPGDLIATGTPAGVGVFRKPPVFLEPGDRARCQVDGIGTVENPVVDWSDVPGDEDDEPA
;
A
#
# COMPACT_ATOMS: atom_id res chain seq x y z
N VAL A 1 -7.89 -56.05 -23.27
CA VAL A 1 -7.03 -57.13 -22.76
C VAL A 1 -6.97 -57.02 -21.26
N ARG A 2 -7.39 -58.12 -20.66
CA ARG A 2 -7.64 -58.46 -19.27
C ARG A 2 -6.64 -57.95 -18.22
N ARG A 3 -7.20 -57.54 -17.08
CA ARG A 3 -6.57 -57.58 -15.75
C ARG A 3 -6.22 -59.03 -15.35
N PRO A 4 -5.33 -59.21 -14.36
CA PRO A 4 -5.76 -60.02 -13.22
C PRO A 4 -5.47 -59.38 -11.86
N ASP A 5 -6.42 -59.56 -10.95
CA ASP A 5 -6.31 -59.52 -9.47
C ASP A 5 -5.34 -60.57 -8.95
N ARG A 6 -4.66 -60.31 -7.85
CA ARG A 6 -4.36 -61.27 -6.81
C ARG A 6 -4.16 -60.61 -5.43
N ASN A 7 -4.98 -61.12 -4.55
CA ASN A 7 -5.09 -60.95 -3.13
C ASN A 7 -4.11 -61.87 -2.36
N ALA A 8 -3.88 -61.51 -1.14
CA ALA A 8 -3.48 -62.34 0.02
C ALA A 8 -2.02 -62.37 0.45
N GLY A 9 -1.84 -62.12 1.78
CA GLY A 9 -0.71 -62.58 2.55
C GLY A 9 -0.38 -61.72 3.74
N ALA A 10 -1.11 -61.90 4.86
CA ALA A 10 -0.73 -61.39 6.17
C ALA A 10 0.44 -62.21 6.73
N HIS A 11 1.43 -61.56 7.32
CA HIS A 11 2.24 -62.10 8.43
C HIS A 11 2.71 -60.93 9.31
N GLY A 12 2.27 -60.95 10.57
CA GLY A 12 2.78 -60.09 11.62
C GLY A 12 4.17 -60.55 12.10
N LEU A 13 4.94 -59.60 12.54
CA LEU A 13 6.04 -59.82 13.50
C LEU A 13 6.10 -58.63 14.47
N ASP A 14 5.97 -59.00 15.73
CA ASP A 14 6.12 -58.17 16.93
C ASP A 14 7.54 -57.63 17.15
N GLY A 15 7.62 -56.41 17.69
CA GLY A 15 8.53 -55.88 18.66
C GLY A 15 9.88 -55.30 18.22
N PRO A 16 10.58 -54.47 19.02
CA PRO A 16 10.14 -53.79 20.24
C PRO A 16 10.32 -52.27 20.28
N ASP A 17 9.60 -51.63 21.19
CA ASP A 17 9.81 -50.30 21.76
C ASP A 17 11.28 -49.83 21.81
N ARG A 18 11.55 -48.63 21.21
CA ARG A 18 12.68 -47.77 21.63
C ARG A 18 12.50 -46.31 21.24
N HIS A 19 12.48 -45.47 22.28
CA HIS A 19 12.85 -44.05 22.35
C HIS A 19 11.82 -43.01 21.96
N ALA A 20 11.01 -42.67 22.96
CA ALA A 20 10.47 -41.33 23.12
C ALA A 20 11.61 -40.30 23.08
N ARG A 21 11.53 -39.34 22.18
CA ARG A 21 12.33 -38.13 22.22
C ARG A 21 11.63 -37.11 23.10
N PRO A 22 12.34 -36.38 23.97
CA PRO A 22 11.74 -35.38 24.83
C PRO A 22 11.29 -34.14 24.03
N ASP A 23 10.11 -33.66 24.42
CA ASP A 23 9.49 -32.40 23.96
C ASP A 23 10.36 -31.21 24.42
N PRO A 24 10.79 -30.29 23.51
CA PRO A 24 11.64 -29.15 23.86
C PRO A 24 10.89 -27.91 24.36
N LEU A 25 9.61 -28.02 24.78
CA LEU A 25 8.79 -26.86 25.20
C LEU A 25 8.47 -26.80 26.70
N ALA A 26 9.31 -27.34 27.56
CA ALA A 26 9.22 -27.14 29.02
C ALA A 26 10.45 -26.37 29.53
N GLY A 27 10.58 -25.11 29.18
CA GLY A 27 11.55 -24.14 29.71
C GLY A 27 10.83 -22.94 30.31
N GLY A 28 11.00 -22.77 31.65
CA GLY A 28 10.28 -21.85 32.52
C GLY A 28 10.28 -20.37 32.06
N ILE A 29 9.21 -19.71 32.46
CA ILE A 29 9.00 -18.29 32.36
C ILE A 29 9.99 -17.59 33.31
N GLY A 30 11.14 -17.14 32.79
CA GLY A 30 12.02 -16.22 33.50
C GLY A 30 11.45 -14.82 33.37
N GLU A 31 11.18 -14.17 34.51
CA GLU A 31 10.86 -12.75 34.59
C GLU A 31 11.98 -11.95 33.96
N HIS A 32 11.75 -11.40 32.77
CA HIS A 32 12.61 -10.38 32.18
C HIS A 32 12.14 -9.01 32.64
N SER A 33 12.97 -8.37 33.46
CA SER A 33 12.92 -6.93 33.74
C SER A 33 12.84 -6.16 32.43
N PRO A 34 12.06 -5.05 32.35
CA PRO A 34 11.96 -4.24 31.15
C PRO A 34 13.31 -3.61 30.84
N GLY A 35 14.02 -4.18 29.86
CA GLY A 35 15.22 -3.59 29.30
C GLY A 35 14.87 -2.24 28.66
N HIS A 36 15.64 -1.24 29.02
CA HIS A 36 15.66 0.12 28.52
C HIS A 36 15.56 0.12 26.97
N LEU A 37 14.43 0.59 26.43
CA LEU A 37 14.27 0.87 25.00
C LEU A 37 15.22 2.01 24.63
N PRO A 38 16.02 1.89 23.55
CA PRO A 38 16.77 3.04 23.08
C PRO A 38 15.79 4.11 22.58
N ASP A 39 15.87 5.29 23.18
CA ASP A 39 15.12 6.49 22.84
C ASP A 39 15.44 6.93 21.39
N HIS A 40 14.68 6.45 20.42
CA HIS A 40 14.46 7.12 19.14
C HIS A 40 13.09 7.80 19.15
N VAL A 41 12.85 8.58 20.20
CA VAL A 41 11.87 9.66 20.15
C VAL A 41 12.56 10.81 19.42
N PRO A 42 11.97 11.37 18.33
CA PRO A 42 12.53 12.55 17.68
C PRO A 42 12.80 13.60 18.76
N ARG A 43 14.03 14.11 18.83
CA ARG A 43 14.34 15.22 19.74
C ARG A 43 13.49 16.40 19.31
N ALA A 44 12.39 16.61 20.01
CA ALA A 44 11.60 17.81 19.89
C ALA A 44 12.53 19.01 20.08
N VAL A 45 12.72 19.77 19.02
CA VAL A 45 13.48 21.02 19.06
C VAL A 45 12.65 21.99 19.92
N ARG A 46 13.19 22.45 21.02
CA ARG A 46 12.57 23.49 21.83
C ARG A 46 12.99 24.85 21.30
N ASP A 47 12.04 25.76 21.14
CA ASP A 47 12.33 27.16 20.81
C ASP A 47 13.08 27.89 21.95
N ALA A 48 13.46 29.15 21.70
CA ALA A 48 14.14 29.98 22.67
C ALA A 48 13.34 30.25 23.97
N ARG A 49 12.06 29.82 24.01
CA ARG A 49 11.17 29.91 25.20
C ARG A 49 10.98 28.55 25.88
N GLY A 50 11.65 27.49 25.38
CA GLY A 50 11.54 26.14 25.94
C GLY A 50 10.24 25.40 25.57
N GLU A 51 9.40 25.98 24.69
CA GLU A 51 8.24 25.33 24.16
C GLU A 51 8.66 24.35 23.04
N LEU A 52 7.94 23.23 22.97
CA LEU A 52 8.11 22.26 21.89
C LEU A 52 7.69 22.93 20.56
N THR A 53 8.65 23.42 19.80
CA THR A 53 8.36 23.77 18.41
C THR A 53 7.87 22.50 17.74
N ARG A 54 6.64 22.53 17.25
CA ARG A 54 6.13 21.54 16.33
C ARG A 54 7.04 21.67 15.11
N ALA A 55 8.05 20.80 14.99
CA ALA A 55 8.87 20.74 13.77
C ALA A 55 7.89 20.77 12.61
N ALA A 56 8.07 21.72 11.68
CA ALA A 56 7.14 21.87 10.58
C ALA A 56 7.03 20.51 9.89
N ARG A 57 5.82 19.93 9.84
CA ARG A 57 5.60 18.63 9.20
C ARG A 57 6.06 18.73 7.76
N VAL A 58 6.94 17.85 7.36
CA VAL A 58 7.44 17.78 5.99
C VAL A 58 6.55 16.82 5.20
N ARG A 59 5.82 17.37 4.23
CA ARG A 59 5.11 16.59 3.24
C ARG A 59 5.74 16.87 1.88
N LEU A 60 6.20 15.82 1.23
CA LEU A 60 6.76 15.90 -0.10
C LEU A 60 5.69 15.57 -1.14
N VAL A 61 5.84 16.10 -2.35
CA VAL A 61 4.96 15.85 -3.50
C VAL A 61 5.82 15.55 -4.71
N ALA A 62 5.54 14.43 -5.37
CA ALA A 62 6.14 14.07 -6.65
C ALA A 62 5.34 14.70 -7.80
N PHE A 63 6.03 15.28 -8.78
CA PHE A 63 5.41 15.91 -9.93
C PHE A 63 6.37 15.95 -11.13
N LEU A 64 5.79 16.15 -12.32
CA LEU A 64 6.56 16.39 -13.54
C LEU A 64 6.86 17.88 -13.66
N SER A 65 8.14 18.24 -13.71
CA SER A 65 8.65 19.59 -14.01
C SER A 65 9.11 19.66 -15.46
N ASP A 66 9.46 20.87 -15.94
CA ASP A 66 10.03 21.07 -17.27
C ASP A 66 11.36 20.29 -17.47
N ASP A 67 12.08 20.03 -16.39
CA ASP A 67 13.36 19.28 -16.38
C ASP A 67 13.17 17.76 -16.15
N GLY A 68 11.93 17.28 -16.04
CA GLY A 68 11.60 15.86 -15.75
C GLY A 68 11.03 15.64 -14.35
N PRO A 69 11.02 14.40 -13.85
CA PRO A 69 10.49 14.07 -12.53
C PRO A 69 11.15 14.89 -11.42
N ALA A 70 10.35 15.38 -10.49
CA ALA A 70 10.81 16.22 -9.38
C ALA A 70 10.04 15.95 -8.10
N VAL A 71 10.63 16.36 -6.97
CA VAL A 71 9.98 16.37 -5.65
C VAL A 71 10.01 17.79 -5.11
N GLY A 72 8.90 18.23 -4.56
CA GLY A 72 8.76 19.52 -3.88
C GLY A 72 8.19 19.37 -2.47
N LEU A 73 8.37 20.43 -1.68
CA LEU A 73 7.77 20.58 -0.36
C LEU A 73 6.35 21.14 -0.49
N LEU A 74 5.34 20.42 0.03
CA LEU A 74 3.99 20.95 0.17
C LEU A 74 3.89 21.88 1.40
N THR A 75 3.63 23.14 1.15
CA THR A 75 3.44 24.15 2.20
C THR A 75 2.07 24.05 2.87
N LEU A 76 1.90 24.67 4.03
CA LEU A 76 0.60 24.78 4.72
C LEU A 76 -0.46 25.54 3.88
N ALA A 77 -0.02 26.37 2.94
CA ALA A 77 -0.90 27.10 2.02
C ALA A 77 -1.36 26.26 0.82
N GLY A 78 -0.93 24.98 0.74
CA GLY A 78 -1.27 24.08 -0.37
C GLY A 78 -0.48 24.38 -1.65
N ARG A 79 0.67 25.02 -1.55
CA ARG A 79 1.60 25.29 -2.65
C ARG A 79 2.80 24.36 -2.56
N VAL A 80 3.47 24.14 -3.69
CA VAL A 80 4.61 23.23 -3.80
C VAL A 80 5.86 24.04 -4.10
N VAL A 81 6.87 23.97 -3.23
CA VAL A 81 8.18 24.57 -3.43
C VAL A 81 9.13 23.51 -3.95
N HIS A 82 9.71 23.72 -5.12
CA HIS A 82 10.66 22.79 -5.74
C HIS A 82 11.90 22.63 -4.85
N LEU A 83 12.42 21.42 -4.77
CA LEU A 83 13.63 21.08 -4.04
C LEU A 83 14.72 20.65 -5.04
N GLU A 84 15.92 21.20 -4.90
CA GLU A 84 17.06 20.85 -5.78
C GLU A 84 17.46 19.37 -5.60
N ALA A 85 17.50 18.88 -4.35
CA ALA A 85 17.76 17.48 -4.06
C ALA A 85 16.61 16.55 -4.50
N GLY A 86 15.47 17.10 -4.92
CA GLY A 86 14.32 16.38 -5.46
C GLY A 86 14.34 16.19 -6.98
N ARG A 87 15.35 16.69 -7.70
CA ARG A 87 15.50 16.47 -9.14
C ARG A 87 15.67 14.98 -9.45
N GLY A 88 14.95 14.51 -10.48
CA GLY A 88 14.92 13.09 -10.84
C GLY A 88 13.93 12.25 -10.06
N GLY A 89 13.10 12.88 -9.19
CA GLY A 89 12.02 12.22 -8.48
C GLY A 89 12.47 11.50 -7.19
N LEU A 90 11.51 10.91 -6.49
CA LEU A 90 11.76 10.20 -5.25
C LEU A 90 12.48 8.86 -5.49
N ASP A 91 12.20 8.19 -6.62
CA ASP A 91 12.85 6.92 -6.98
C ASP A 91 14.37 7.08 -7.06
N LEU A 92 14.85 8.16 -7.71
CA LEU A 92 16.27 8.45 -7.78
C LEU A 92 16.87 8.75 -6.41
N ALA A 93 16.18 9.56 -5.59
CA ALA A 93 16.62 9.88 -4.23
C ALA A 93 16.71 8.61 -3.34
N LEU A 94 15.81 7.65 -3.51
CA LEU A 94 15.85 6.37 -2.80
C LEU A 94 16.96 5.45 -3.30
N ALA A 95 17.17 5.38 -4.63
CA ALA A 95 18.17 4.52 -5.24
C ALA A 95 19.61 4.96 -4.95
N GLU A 96 19.86 6.26 -4.83
CA GLU A 96 21.19 6.86 -4.68
C GLU A 96 21.52 7.30 -3.23
N ASP A 97 20.80 6.79 -2.23
CA ASP A 97 20.91 7.22 -0.83
C ASP A 97 20.72 8.75 -0.63
N GLY A 98 20.04 9.42 -1.56
CA GLY A 98 19.80 10.87 -1.58
C GLY A 98 18.67 11.35 -0.66
N LEU A 99 17.85 10.43 -0.14
CA LEU A 99 16.72 10.77 0.72
C LEU A 99 17.09 11.64 1.94
N PRO A 100 18.22 11.41 2.67
CA PRO A 100 18.63 12.27 3.77
C PRO A 100 18.84 13.73 3.34
N SER A 101 19.50 13.97 2.20
CA SER A 101 19.75 15.32 1.66
C SER A 101 18.45 16.00 1.23
N LEU A 102 17.54 15.25 0.59
CA LEU A 102 16.21 15.73 0.22
C LEU A 102 15.41 16.17 1.46
N LEU A 103 15.41 15.38 2.53
CA LEU A 103 14.71 15.70 3.77
C LEU A 103 15.34 16.86 4.52
N GLU A 104 16.68 17.01 4.51
CA GLU A 104 17.38 18.15 5.08
C GLU A 104 16.99 19.44 4.36
N GLU A 105 17.03 19.46 3.02
CA GLU A 105 16.58 20.60 2.23
C GLU A 105 15.11 20.93 2.47
N ALA A 106 14.24 19.92 2.49
CA ALA A 106 12.80 20.10 2.75
C ALA A 106 12.54 20.76 4.11
N ARG A 107 13.23 20.32 5.18
CA ARG A 107 13.11 20.92 6.51
C ARG A 107 13.62 22.35 6.54
N ALA A 108 14.77 22.63 5.92
CA ALA A 108 15.31 23.97 5.81
C ALA A 108 14.37 24.90 5.03
N MET A 109 13.80 24.39 3.93
CA MET A 109 12.84 25.13 3.11
C MET A 109 11.54 25.39 3.89
N ALA A 110 10.99 24.41 4.60
CA ALA A 110 9.81 24.58 5.44
C ALA A 110 9.96 25.73 6.43
N ALA A 111 11.13 25.84 7.09
CA ALA A 111 11.44 26.92 8.02
C ALA A 111 11.55 28.29 7.30
N ARG A 112 12.06 28.31 6.06
CA ARG A 112 12.21 29.56 5.27
C ARG A 112 10.89 30.12 4.78
N VAL A 113 9.94 29.23 4.38
CA VAL A 113 8.64 29.64 3.82
C VAL A 113 7.53 29.66 4.87
N GLU A 114 7.86 29.45 6.14
CA GLU A 114 6.90 29.55 7.22
C GLU A 114 6.28 30.96 7.28
N GLY A 115 4.94 31.00 7.07
CA GLY A 115 4.19 32.25 6.97
C GLY A 115 4.12 32.89 5.59
N ASP A 116 4.92 32.45 4.62
CA ASP A 116 4.82 32.90 3.24
C ASP A 116 3.76 32.07 2.48
N ARG A 117 2.58 32.65 2.32
CA ARG A 117 1.47 32.00 1.60
C ARG A 117 1.65 31.98 0.08
N GLY A 118 2.57 32.74 -0.47
CA GLY A 118 2.86 32.86 -1.90
C GLY A 118 3.99 31.93 -2.39
N ALA A 119 4.75 31.33 -1.47
CA ALA A 119 5.91 30.54 -1.84
C ALA A 119 5.54 29.29 -2.64
N GLY A 120 6.21 29.08 -3.78
CA GLY A 120 6.05 27.95 -4.68
C GLY A 120 4.88 28.06 -5.65
N ASP A 121 4.61 26.99 -6.39
CA ASP A 121 3.54 26.89 -7.38
C ASP A 121 2.23 26.40 -6.75
N ALA A 122 1.10 26.74 -7.35
CA ALA A 122 -0.15 26.15 -6.92
C ALA A 122 -0.13 24.65 -7.24
N ARG A 123 -0.47 23.81 -6.27
CA ARG A 123 -0.45 22.34 -6.46
C ARG A 123 -1.29 21.89 -7.66
N GLY A 124 -2.40 22.56 -7.93
CA GLY A 124 -3.29 22.25 -9.05
C GLY A 124 -2.73 22.60 -10.45
N ASP A 125 -1.64 23.36 -10.51
CA ASP A 125 -0.96 23.73 -11.76
C ASP A 125 0.16 22.72 -12.13
N LEU A 126 0.47 21.79 -11.23
CA LEU A 126 1.50 20.76 -11.42
C LEU A 126 0.87 19.46 -11.92
N ALA A 127 1.58 18.74 -12.79
CA ALA A 127 1.23 17.39 -13.19
C ALA A 127 1.74 16.39 -12.11
N PRO A 128 0.87 15.77 -11.30
CA PRO A 128 1.31 14.86 -10.25
C PRO A 128 1.89 13.60 -10.85
N LEU A 129 2.96 13.07 -10.24
CA LEU A 129 3.51 11.74 -10.51
C LEU A 129 3.24 10.82 -9.32
N PRO A 130 3.22 9.49 -9.50
CA PRO A 130 3.29 8.57 -8.38
C PRO A 130 4.49 8.91 -7.50
N ALA A 131 4.34 8.90 -6.17
CA ALA A 131 5.49 9.16 -5.29
C ALA A 131 6.60 8.13 -5.49
N VAL A 132 6.23 6.88 -5.81
CA VAL A 132 7.15 5.81 -6.26
C VAL A 132 6.58 5.23 -7.55
N GLU A 133 7.34 5.30 -8.62
CA GLU A 133 6.93 4.88 -9.96
C GLU A 133 7.57 3.54 -10.37
N PHE A 134 8.82 3.31 -9.98
CA PHE A 134 9.60 2.14 -10.40
C PHE A 134 10.09 1.28 -9.24
N PRO A 135 9.22 0.75 -8.38
CA PRO A 135 9.64 -0.13 -7.29
C PRO A 135 10.25 -1.43 -7.85
N GLY A 136 11.29 -1.93 -7.19
CA GLY A 136 11.86 -3.23 -7.52
C GLY A 136 10.85 -4.37 -7.32
N LYS A 137 9.98 -4.23 -6.33
CA LYS A 137 8.84 -5.11 -6.06
C LYS A 137 7.76 -4.43 -5.24
N ILE A 138 6.55 -4.94 -5.39
CA ILE A 138 5.37 -4.52 -4.64
C ILE A 138 4.85 -5.74 -3.89
N VAL A 139 4.93 -5.73 -2.56
CA VAL A 139 4.44 -6.79 -1.70
C VAL A 139 3.13 -6.33 -1.06
N CYS A 140 2.06 -7.05 -1.34
CA CYS A 140 0.73 -6.73 -0.83
C CYS A 140 0.32 -7.72 0.27
N VAL A 141 -0.48 -7.23 1.22
CA VAL A 141 -0.92 -8.00 2.39
C VAL A 141 -2.43 -8.13 2.40
N GLY A 142 -2.94 -9.33 2.14
CA GLY A 142 -4.37 -9.62 2.18
C GLY A 142 -4.87 -9.87 3.60
N LEU A 143 -6.16 -9.53 3.85
CA LEU A 143 -6.87 -9.83 5.10
C LEU A 143 -6.16 -9.29 6.36
N ASN A 144 -5.59 -8.11 6.28
CA ASN A 144 -4.80 -7.51 7.36
C ASN A 144 -5.57 -6.51 8.24
N TYR A 145 -6.88 -6.31 8.00
CA TYR A 145 -7.74 -5.50 8.87
C TYR A 145 -8.81 -6.38 9.52
N ALA A 146 -8.94 -6.28 10.84
CA ALA A 146 -9.86 -7.10 11.62
C ALA A 146 -11.34 -6.94 11.22
N ASP A 147 -11.73 -5.71 10.88
CA ASP A 147 -13.07 -5.37 10.40
C ASP A 147 -13.34 -5.92 8.99
N HIS A 148 -12.37 -5.86 8.07
CA HIS A 148 -12.47 -6.43 6.73
C HIS A 148 -12.55 -7.98 6.75
N VAL A 149 -11.77 -8.63 7.60
CA VAL A 149 -11.85 -10.09 7.81
C VAL A 149 -13.26 -10.48 8.27
N LYS A 150 -13.84 -9.73 9.22
CA LYS A 150 -15.20 -9.96 9.74
C LYS A 150 -16.26 -9.70 8.67
N GLU A 151 -16.13 -8.63 7.88
CA GLU A 151 -17.03 -8.29 6.77
C GLU A 151 -17.13 -9.43 5.75
N GLY A 152 -15.98 -10.00 5.37
CA GLY A 152 -15.88 -11.14 4.46
C GLY A 152 -16.30 -12.48 5.06
N GLY A 153 -16.73 -12.53 6.32
CA GLY A 153 -17.08 -13.77 7.02
C GLY A 153 -15.92 -14.76 7.14
N ARG A 154 -14.69 -14.25 7.12
CA ARG A 154 -13.45 -15.07 7.15
C ARG A 154 -12.86 -15.13 8.55
N VAL A 155 -11.93 -16.06 8.73
CA VAL A 155 -11.07 -16.15 9.92
C VAL A 155 -9.76 -15.42 9.58
N ALA A 156 -9.26 -14.65 10.54
CA ALA A 156 -7.97 -13.99 10.40
C ALA A 156 -6.86 -15.03 10.13
N PRO A 157 -5.98 -14.80 9.15
CA PRO A 157 -4.85 -15.70 8.90
C PRO A 157 -3.94 -15.78 10.13
N GLY A 158 -3.36 -16.97 10.38
CA GLY A 158 -2.38 -17.15 11.46
C GLY A 158 -1.02 -16.52 11.18
N GLN A 159 -0.81 -16.01 9.97
CA GLN A 159 0.38 -15.27 9.50
C GLN A 159 -0.02 -14.33 8.36
N PRO A 160 0.78 -13.30 8.02
CA PRO A 160 0.49 -12.40 6.90
C PRO A 160 0.28 -13.17 5.60
N LEU A 161 -0.84 -12.90 4.92
CA LEU A 161 -1.14 -13.44 3.59
C LEU A 161 -0.52 -12.52 2.53
N LEU A 162 0.53 -12.98 1.87
CA LEU A 162 1.26 -12.17 0.90
C LEU A 162 0.82 -12.47 -0.54
N PHE A 163 0.74 -11.42 -1.35
CA PHE A 163 0.67 -11.50 -2.81
C PHE A 163 1.47 -10.33 -3.41
N GLY A 164 1.54 -10.23 -4.72
CA GLY A 164 2.31 -9.18 -5.37
C GLY A 164 1.53 -8.52 -6.51
N LYS A 165 1.94 -7.31 -6.83
CA LYS A 165 1.67 -6.59 -8.07
C LYS A 165 3.00 -6.30 -8.77
N PHE A 166 2.96 -5.91 -10.04
CA PHE A 166 4.12 -5.46 -10.79
C PHE A 166 4.06 -3.95 -11.03
N ALA A 167 5.18 -3.35 -11.43
CA ALA A 167 5.25 -1.92 -11.68
C ALA A 167 4.28 -1.42 -12.77
N ASN A 168 3.90 -2.29 -13.76
CA ASN A 168 2.88 -1.98 -14.76
C ASN A 168 1.51 -1.61 -14.18
N ALA A 169 1.24 -2.01 -12.95
CA ALA A 169 -0.02 -1.68 -12.29
C ALA A 169 -0.05 -0.23 -11.75
N ILE A 170 1.11 0.43 -11.63
CA ILE A 170 1.19 1.78 -11.05
C ILE A 170 0.64 2.82 -12.02
N VAL A 171 -0.20 3.69 -11.49
CA VAL A 171 -0.65 4.94 -12.11
C VAL A 171 -0.69 6.05 -11.06
N GLY A 172 -0.49 7.30 -11.49
CA GLY A 172 -0.52 8.48 -10.63
C GLY A 172 -1.92 9.04 -10.38
N ASP A 173 -1.97 10.12 -9.61
CA ASP A 173 -3.20 10.87 -9.35
C ASP A 173 -3.72 11.49 -10.66
N GLY A 174 -4.99 11.27 -10.99
CA GLY A 174 -5.63 11.73 -12.22
C GLY A 174 -5.50 10.80 -13.44
N GLU A 175 -4.57 9.86 -13.43
CA GLU A 175 -4.44 8.85 -14.49
C GLU A 175 -5.57 7.81 -14.41
N ALA A 176 -5.88 7.15 -15.53
CA ALA A 176 -7.03 6.27 -15.61
C ALA A 176 -6.78 4.89 -14.99
N ILE A 177 -7.76 4.39 -14.26
CA ILE A 177 -7.90 2.95 -13.97
C ILE A 177 -8.62 2.34 -15.16
N VAL A 178 -7.97 1.44 -15.89
CA VAL A 178 -8.55 0.74 -17.04
C VAL A 178 -9.28 -0.51 -16.58
N ARG A 179 -10.59 -0.60 -16.84
CA ARG A 179 -11.34 -1.83 -16.59
C ARG A 179 -11.04 -2.82 -17.71
N PRO A 180 -10.32 -3.92 -17.47
CA PRO A 180 -10.00 -4.89 -18.50
C PRO A 180 -11.23 -5.57 -19.11
N GLU A 181 -11.11 -6.03 -20.35
CA GLU A 181 -12.12 -6.87 -20.97
C GLU A 181 -12.40 -8.12 -20.14
N GLY A 182 -13.66 -8.47 -20.00
CA GLY A 182 -14.09 -9.68 -19.32
C GLY A 182 -14.28 -9.60 -17.81
N THR A 183 -13.87 -8.52 -17.14
CA THR A 183 -14.29 -8.26 -15.75
C THR A 183 -15.47 -7.29 -15.69
N ARG A 184 -16.37 -7.55 -14.73
CA ARG A 184 -17.50 -6.67 -14.39
C ARG A 184 -17.57 -6.33 -12.91
N ALA A 185 -16.57 -6.77 -12.16
CA ALA A 185 -16.56 -6.65 -10.70
C ALA A 185 -15.29 -5.92 -10.23
N LEU A 186 -15.03 -4.76 -10.86
CA LEU A 186 -13.92 -3.90 -10.49
C LEU A 186 -14.21 -3.21 -9.17
N ASP A 187 -13.31 -3.32 -8.19
CA ASP A 187 -13.48 -2.82 -6.83
C ASP A 187 -12.27 -1.99 -6.39
N LEU A 188 -12.47 -1.08 -5.44
CA LEU A 188 -11.42 -0.25 -4.86
C LEU A 188 -11.06 -0.73 -3.46
N GLU A 189 -9.81 -0.57 -3.09
CA GLU A 189 -9.26 -0.89 -1.78
C GLU A 189 -8.26 0.19 -1.35
N VAL A 190 -8.70 1.16 -0.53
CA VAL A 190 -7.78 2.13 0.02
C VAL A 190 -6.80 1.48 0.98
N GLU A 191 -5.51 1.76 0.80
CA GLU A 191 -4.44 1.21 1.62
C GLU A 191 -3.39 2.26 2.02
N LEU A 192 -2.77 2.04 3.17
CA LEU A 192 -1.52 2.67 3.52
C LEU A 192 -0.39 1.94 2.80
N GLY A 193 0.38 2.65 1.99
CA GLY A 193 1.62 2.17 1.38
C GLY A 193 2.82 2.50 2.25
N VAL A 194 3.71 1.53 2.44
CA VAL A 194 5.01 1.71 3.10
C VAL A 194 6.11 1.67 2.06
N VAL A 195 6.92 2.71 2.00
CA VAL A 195 8.10 2.81 1.12
C VAL A 195 9.34 2.40 1.91
N ILE A 196 10.09 1.45 1.38
CA ILE A 196 11.36 1.02 1.97
C ILE A 196 12.46 2.02 1.60
N GLY A 197 13.21 2.48 2.59
CA GLY A 197 14.31 3.42 2.38
C GLY A 197 15.69 2.82 2.61
N ARG A 198 15.74 1.65 3.22
CA ARG A 198 16.99 0.94 3.49
C ARG A 198 16.79 -0.55 3.33
N ARG A 199 17.76 -1.20 2.70
CA ARG A 199 17.72 -2.65 2.49
C ARG A 199 17.42 -3.41 3.78
N ALA A 200 16.40 -4.27 3.74
CA ALA A 200 15.94 -5.10 4.86
C ALA A 200 15.99 -6.58 4.48
N ARG A 201 16.81 -7.34 5.19
CA ARG A 201 16.93 -8.80 5.03
C ARG A 201 17.04 -9.46 6.41
N ARG A 202 16.06 -10.29 6.76
CA ARG A 202 15.97 -10.96 8.07
C ARG A 202 16.06 -9.97 9.23
N VAL A 203 15.25 -8.93 9.17
CA VAL A 203 15.20 -7.86 10.16
C VAL A 203 14.16 -8.21 11.21
N ASP A 204 14.50 -8.06 12.48
CA ASP A 204 13.55 -8.21 13.59
C ASP A 204 12.60 -7.00 13.65
N ALA A 205 11.36 -7.22 14.11
CA ALA A 205 10.34 -6.17 14.22
C ALA A 205 10.83 -4.93 15.00
N SER A 206 11.63 -5.14 16.05
CA SER A 206 12.19 -4.05 16.87
C SER A 206 13.13 -3.08 16.10
N ARG A 207 13.64 -3.51 14.95
CA ARG A 207 14.54 -2.73 14.08
C ARG A 207 13.89 -2.32 12.75
N ALA A 208 12.71 -2.84 12.46
CA ALA A 208 12.06 -2.73 11.16
C ALA A 208 11.82 -1.28 10.72
N MET A 209 11.39 -0.40 11.65
CA MET A 209 11.09 1.00 11.34
C MET A 209 12.30 1.80 10.85
N ALA A 210 13.53 1.39 11.19
CA ALA A 210 14.75 2.01 10.66
C ALA A 210 14.96 1.76 9.15
N HIS A 211 14.15 0.90 8.53
CA HIS A 211 14.18 0.59 7.11
C HIS A 211 13.07 1.28 6.31
N VAL A 212 12.16 1.98 6.97
CA VAL A 212 11.05 2.71 6.34
C VAL A 212 11.52 4.11 5.94
N ALA A 213 11.33 4.47 4.65
CA ALA A 213 11.53 5.82 4.14
C ALA A 213 10.34 6.71 4.46
N GLY A 214 9.13 6.19 4.24
CA GLY A 214 7.89 6.94 4.41
C GLY A 214 6.66 6.18 3.99
N TYR A 215 5.60 6.94 3.81
CA TYR A 215 4.25 6.46 3.55
C TYR A 215 3.62 7.18 2.38
N VAL A 216 2.80 6.46 1.63
CA VAL A 216 2.01 6.93 0.49
C VAL A 216 0.58 6.41 0.59
N VAL A 217 -0.34 6.98 -0.18
CA VAL A 217 -1.70 6.44 -0.36
C VAL A 217 -1.71 5.51 -1.55
N LEU A 218 -2.32 4.33 -1.39
CA LEU A 218 -2.51 3.34 -2.45
C LEU A 218 -3.99 3.03 -2.65
N ASN A 219 -4.33 2.57 -3.86
CA ASN A 219 -5.58 1.88 -4.16
C ASN A 219 -5.27 0.51 -4.76
N ASP A 220 -5.47 -0.57 -4.00
CA ASP A 220 -5.27 -1.95 -4.46
C ASP A 220 -6.49 -2.42 -5.28
N VAL A 221 -6.63 -1.87 -6.50
CA VAL A 221 -7.72 -2.19 -7.42
C VAL A 221 -7.80 -3.69 -7.67
N SER A 222 -9.04 -4.23 -7.67
CA SER A 222 -9.29 -5.66 -7.69
C SER A 222 -10.41 -6.04 -8.64
N ALA A 223 -10.18 -6.99 -9.52
CA ALA A 223 -11.22 -7.66 -10.29
C ALA A 223 -11.75 -8.87 -9.50
N ARG A 224 -12.86 -8.67 -8.77
CA ARG A 224 -13.36 -9.63 -7.78
C ARG A 224 -13.85 -10.94 -8.36
N ASP A 225 -14.42 -10.91 -9.56
CA ASP A 225 -14.83 -12.10 -10.31
C ASP A 225 -13.61 -12.95 -10.71
N TRP A 226 -12.54 -12.35 -11.19
CA TRP A 226 -11.27 -13.04 -11.47
C TRP A 226 -10.57 -13.53 -10.19
N GLN A 227 -10.68 -12.77 -9.11
CA GLN A 227 -10.16 -13.19 -7.80
C GLN A 227 -10.91 -14.43 -7.27
N GLY A 228 -12.12 -14.70 -7.79
CA GLY A 228 -12.95 -15.83 -7.37
C GLY A 228 -13.76 -15.55 -6.09
N VAL A 229 -14.12 -14.27 -5.84
CA VAL A 229 -14.96 -13.92 -4.71
C VAL A 229 -16.42 -14.28 -5.02
N PRO A 230 -17.07 -15.19 -4.27
CA PRO A 230 -18.41 -15.70 -4.60
C PRO A 230 -19.47 -14.61 -4.81
N ALA A 231 -19.41 -13.51 -4.05
CA ALA A 231 -20.37 -12.40 -4.16
C ALA A 231 -20.24 -11.60 -5.48
N ALA A 232 -19.15 -11.79 -6.24
CA ALA A 232 -18.92 -11.17 -7.55
C ALA A 232 -19.30 -12.08 -8.72
N LEU A 233 -19.63 -13.36 -8.45
CA LEU A 233 -19.95 -14.36 -9.45
C LEU A 233 -21.45 -14.44 -9.70
N ARG A 234 -21.85 -14.75 -10.95
CA ARG A 234 -23.22 -15.10 -11.30
C ARG A 234 -23.52 -16.54 -10.93
N ASP A 235 -24.80 -16.90 -10.90
CA ASP A 235 -25.20 -18.29 -10.66
C ASP A 235 -24.58 -19.23 -11.72
N GLY A 236 -23.89 -20.25 -11.23
CA GLY A 236 -23.21 -21.23 -12.09
C GLY A 236 -21.82 -20.78 -12.59
N GLU A 237 -21.36 -19.57 -12.30
CA GLU A 237 -19.99 -19.15 -12.58
C GLU A 237 -19.01 -19.67 -11.53
N HIS A 238 -17.81 -19.95 -12.00
CA HIS A 238 -16.66 -20.28 -11.17
C HIS A 238 -15.58 -19.24 -11.41
N GLY A 239 -15.14 -18.58 -10.35
CA GLY A 239 -13.96 -17.70 -10.44
C GLY A 239 -12.72 -18.53 -10.75
N ASP A 240 -11.78 -17.93 -11.48
CA ASP A 240 -10.53 -18.62 -11.85
C ASP A 240 -9.49 -18.63 -10.72
N GLY A 241 -9.70 -17.84 -9.68
CA GLY A 241 -8.81 -17.76 -8.51
C GLY A 241 -7.42 -17.21 -8.82
N GLN A 242 -7.25 -16.59 -10.00
CA GLN A 242 -5.97 -16.07 -10.44
C GLN A 242 -5.70 -14.68 -9.86
N TRP A 243 -5.13 -14.65 -8.70
CA TRP A 243 -4.84 -13.40 -8.00
C TRP A 243 -3.92 -12.48 -8.80
N LEU A 244 -2.99 -13.02 -9.58
CA LEU A 244 -2.10 -12.20 -10.38
C LEU A 244 -2.87 -11.31 -11.35
N ARG A 245 -3.77 -11.89 -12.19
CA ARG A 245 -4.57 -11.09 -13.11
C ARG A 245 -5.62 -10.23 -12.40
N ALA A 246 -6.17 -10.72 -11.30
CA ALA A 246 -7.20 -10.02 -10.54
C ALA A 246 -6.68 -8.75 -9.83
N LYS A 247 -5.38 -8.71 -9.54
CA LYS A 247 -4.71 -7.66 -8.76
C LYS A 247 -3.59 -6.96 -9.52
N GLY A 248 -2.92 -7.63 -10.46
CA GLY A 248 -1.72 -7.16 -11.16
C GLY A 248 -1.95 -6.74 -12.61
N SER A 249 -3.20 -6.56 -13.04
CA SER A 249 -3.51 -5.96 -14.34
C SER A 249 -2.99 -4.52 -14.39
N ASP A 250 -2.74 -4.03 -15.59
CA ASP A 250 -2.31 -2.66 -15.82
C ASP A 250 -3.23 -1.67 -15.12
N THR A 251 -2.65 -0.61 -14.56
CA THR A 251 -3.37 0.47 -13.84
C THR A 251 -4.03 0.08 -12.51
N PHE A 252 -3.80 -1.15 -12.01
CA PHE A 252 -4.48 -1.65 -10.80
C PHE A 252 -3.81 -1.25 -9.48
N LEU A 253 -2.86 -0.30 -9.51
CA LEU A 253 -2.26 0.28 -8.31
C LEU A 253 -2.09 1.80 -8.42
N PRO A 254 -3.15 2.59 -8.33
CA PRO A 254 -3.00 4.02 -8.11
C PRO A 254 -2.15 4.33 -6.89
N VAL A 255 -1.12 5.17 -7.07
CA VAL A 255 -0.19 5.64 -6.04
C VAL A 255 -0.28 7.16 -5.95
N GLY A 256 -0.56 7.69 -4.76
CA GLY A 256 -0.62 9.13 -4.52
C GLY A 256 0.74 9.82 -4.69
N ALA A 257 0.70 11.08 -5.06
CA ALA A 257 1.89 11.92 -5.22
C ALA A 257 2.52 12.36 -3.88
N ASP A 258 1.74 12.34 -2.81
CA ASP A 258 2.20 12.75 -1.48
C ASP A 258 3.04 11.65 -0.81
N PHE A 259 4.18 12.08 -0.25
CA PHE A 259 5.07 11.23 0.54
C PHE A 259 5.35 11.88 1.89
N VAL A 260 5.21 11.11 2.97
CA VAL A 260 5.38 11.60 4.35
C VAL A 260 6.27 10.63 5.13
N THR A 261 7.22 11.17 5.90
CA THR A 261 8.19 10.35 6.64
C THR A 261 7.61 9.83 7.97
N PRO A 262 8.23 8.80 8.59
CA PRO A 262 7.85 8.31 9.91
C PRO A 262 8.01 9.36 11.03
N ASP A 263 8.85 10.38 10.82
CA ASP A 263 9.01 11.49 11.78
C ASP A 263 7.77 12.41 11.85
N ASP A 264 7.00 12.46 10.75
CA ASP A 264 5.89 13.41 10.60
C ASP A 264 4.52 12.77 10.83
N VAL A 265 4.42 11.43 10.74
CA VAL A 265 3.18 10.68 10.92
C VAL A 265 3.45 9.32 11.55
N ASP A 266 2.59 8.90 12.48
CA ASP A 266 2.65 7.59 13.13
C ASP A 266 1.39 6.76 12.79
N PRO A 267 1.50 5.78 11.91
CA PRO A 267 0.39 4.88 11.58
C PRO A 267 -0.12 4.06 12.77
N ALA A 268 0.71 3.81 13.79
CA ALA A 268 0.29 3.08 14.97
C ALA A 268 -0.65 3.89 15.85
N ALA A 269 -0.63 5.23 15.77
CA ALA A 269 -1.57 6.11 16.44
C ALA A 269 -2.99 6.06 15.88
N GLY A 270 -3.20 5.39 14.73
CA GLY A 270 -4.51 5.20 14.13
C GLY A 270 -4.89 6.29 13.14
N LEU A 271 -4.24 6.33 11.98
CA LEU A 271 -4.63 7.21 10.89
C LEU A 271 -5.98 6.78 10.32
N ARG A 272 -6.87 7.75 10.08
CA ARG A 272 -8.13 7.47 9.39
C ARG A 272 -7.86 7.23 7.91
N ILE A 273 -8.45 6.16 7.37
CA ILE A 273 -8.28 5.68 6.01
C ILE A 273 -9.65 5.52 5.36
N ARG A 274 -9.87 6.15 4.21
CA ARG A 274 -11.19 6.31 3.59
C ARG A 274 -11.15 6.17 2.09
N SER A 275 -12.25 5.67 1.51
CA SER A 275 -12.43 5.69 0.08
C SER A 275 -13.84 6.10 -0.33
N TRP A 276 -13.98 6.58 -1.57
CA TRP A 276 -15.24 6.98 -2.20
C TRP A 276 -15.29 6.50 -3.63
N ARG A 277 -16.47 6.08 -4.06
CA ARG A 277 -16.85 6.01 -5.47
C ARG A 277 -17.55 7.31 -5.84
N ILE A 278 -17.23 7.89 -6.96
CA ILE A 278 -17.86 9.09 -7.51
C ILE A 278 -18.47 8.68 -8.86
N PRO A 279 -19.78 8.38 -8.92
CA PRO A 279 -20.42 7.94 -10.15
C PRO A 279 -20.32 9.01 -11.25
N GLY A 280 -19.99 8.58 -12.49
CA GLY A 280 -19.97 9.45 -13.66
C GLY A 280 -21.36 9.69 -14.26
N THR A 281 -22.31 8.81 -13.97
CA THR A 281 -23.67 8.84 -14.52
C THR A 281 -24.72 8.53 -13.45
N GLY A 282 -25.98 8.71 -13.80
CA GLY A 282 -27.11 8.40 -12.90
C GLY A 282 -27.47 9.52 -11.92
N PRO A 283 -28.38 9.25 -10.97
CA PRO A 283 -28.89 10.27 -10.04
C PRO A 283 -27.82 10.81 -9.08
N ASP A 284 -26.77 10.03 -8.81
CA ASP A 284 -25.67 10.40 -7.92
C ASP A 284 -24.43 10.87 -8.67
N ALA A 285 -24.53 11.19 -9.97
CA ALA A 285 -23.40 11.63 -10.78
C ALA A 285 -22.67 12.83 -10.13
N GLY A 286 -21.35 12.71 -9.98
CA GLY A 286 -20.49 13.71 -9.36
C GLY A 286 -20.51 13.72 -7.82
N ASN A 287 -21.41 13.00 -7.16
CA ASN A 287 -21.46 12.92 -5.70
C ASN A 287 -20.47 11.86 -5.18
N ALA A 288 -19.64 12.22 -4.21
CA ALA A 288 -18.73 11.29 -3.57
C ALA A 288 -19.50 10.35 -2.60
N LEU A 289 -19.75 9.13 -3.03
CA LEU A 289 -20.41 8.10 -2.22
C LEU A 289 -19.36 7.38 -1.35
N PRO A 290 -19.45 7.45 0.00
CA PRO A 290 -18.48 6.83 0.87
C PRO A 290 -18.50 5.30 0.74
N MET A 291 -17.32 4.73 0.56
CA MET A 291 -17.11 3.28 0.47
C MET A 291 -16.48 2.74 1.75
N GLN A 292 -15.27 3.10 2.07
CA GLN A 292 -14.55 2.64 3.25
C GLN A 292 -14.31 3.80 4.23
N ASP A 293 -14.34 3.50 5.52
CA ASP A 293 -13.99 4.42 6.60
C ASP A 293 -13.43 3.61 7.77
N GLY A 294 -12.14 3.53 7.85
CA GLY A 294 -11.41 2.70 8.80
C GLY A 294 -10.26 3.44 9.47
N SER A 295 -9.44 2.68 10.17
CA SER A 295 -8.25 3.20 10.86
C SER A 295 -7.10 2.20 10.78
N THR A 296 -5.89 2.70 10.57
CA THR A 296 -4.65 1.89 10.62
C THR A 296 -4.42 1.23 11.99
N ALA A 297 -5.11 1.69 13.04
CA ALA A 297 -5.14 1.00 14.33
C ALA A 297 -5.73 -0.42 14.23
N ASN A 298 -6.59 -0.69 13.24
CA ASN A 298 -7.25 -1.98 13.02
C ASN A 298 -6.40 -3.00 12.24
N LEU A 299 -5.17 -2.63 11.83
CA LEU A 299 -4.22 -3.57 11.25
C LEU A 299 -3.99 -4.76 12.21
N ILE A 300 -4.12 -5.97 11.71
CA ILE A 300 -3.83 -7.21 12.47
C ILE A 300 -2.32 -7.33 12.65
N TRP A 301 -1.59 -7.33 11.54
CA TRP A 301 -0.13 -7.30 11.51
C TRP A 301 0.33 -5.87 11.32
N LYS A 302 1.07 -5.33 12.30
CA LYS A 302 1.59 -3.97 12.25
C LYS A 302 2.79 -3.87 11.30
N ILE A 303 3.14 -2.67 10.86
CA ILE A 303 4.23 -2.44 9.90
C ILE A 303 5.54 -3.13 10.30
N PRO A 304 6.02 -3.04 11.56
CA PRO A 304 7.23 -3.74 11.98
C PRO A 304 7.15 -5.27 11.80
N GLU A 305 6.01 -5.86 12.12
CA GLU A 305 5.77 -7.31 11.99
C GLU A 305 5.71 -7.74 10.52
N LEU A 306 5.13 -6.89 9.65
CA LEU A 306 5.10 -7.13 8.20
C LEU A 306 6.52 -7.13 7.62
N ILE A 307 7.34 -6.12 7.95
CA ILE A 307 8.73 -6.03 7.48
C ILE A 307 9.54 -7.23 8.00
N GLU A 308 9.39 -7.60 9.27
CA GLU A 308 10.04 -8.80 9.81
C GLU A 308 9.63 -10.05 9.02
N PHE A 309 8.33 -10.28 8.84
CA PHE A 309 7.81 -11.45 8.16
C PHE A 309 8.27 -11.52 6.70
N ILE A 310 8.13 -10.43 5.95
CA ILE A 310 8.51 -10.37 4.53
C ILE A 310 10.03 -10.53 4.39
N SER A 311 10.83 -9.82 5.18
CA SER A 311 12.28 -9.80 5.05
C SER A 311 12.97 -11.13 5.40
N ARG A 312 12.26 -12.07 6.01
CA ARG A 312 12.74 -13.43 6.26
C ARG A 312 12.90 -14.23 4.96
N GLN A 313 12.02 -14.01 3.97
CA GLN A 313 12.01 -14.72 2.69
C GLN A 313 12.40 -13.84 1.51
N VAL A 314 11.97 -12.58 1.52
CA VAL A 314 12.15 -11.62 0.42
C VAL A 314 12.97 -10.45 0.92
N THR A 315 14.16 -10.25 0.35
CA THR A 315 14.93 -9.04 0.65
C THR A 315 14.18 -7.83 0.12
N LEU A 316 13.94 -6.85 0.98
CA LEU A 316 13.39 -5.56 0.60
C LEU A 316 14.54 -4.59 0.30
N GLU A 317 14.44 -3.87 -0.80
CA GLU A 317 15.43 -2.88 -1.26
C GLU A 317 14.82 -1.47 -1.18
N PRO A 318 15.66 -0.40 -1.17
CA PRO A 318 15.14 0.96 -1.25
C PRO A 318 14.22 1.14 -2.46
N GLY A 319 13.09 1.85 -2.28
CA GLY A 319 12.07 2.02 -3.29
C GLY A 319 11.00 0.91 -3.35
N ASP A 320 11.21 -0.25 -2.73
CA ASP A 320 10.16 -1.28 -2.67
C ASP A 320 8.94 -0.78 -1.90
N LEU A 321 7.75 -1.23 -2.35
CA LEU A 321 6.47 -0.90 -1.73
C LEU A 321 5.90 -2.09 -0.96
N ILE A 322 5.30 -1.80 0.21
CA ILE A 322 4.42 -2.73 0.92
C ILE A 322 3.02 -2.10 0.98
N ALA A 323 2.02 -2.74 0.35
CA ALA A 323 0.62 -2.42 0.51
C ALA A 323 0.09 -3.16 1.74
N THR A 324 -0.37 -2.41 2.76
CA THR A 324 -0.56 -2.97 4.11
C THR A 324 -1.90 -3.63 4.36
N GLY A 325 -2.76 -3.67 3.35
CA GLY A 325 -4.13 -4.17 3.45
C GLY A 325 -5.16 -3.05 3.57
N THR A 326 -6.41 -3.41 3.35
CA THR A 326 -7.55 -2.49 3.26
C THR A 326 -8.56 -2.72 4.39
N PRO A 327 -9.24 -1.66 4.92
CA PRO A 327 -10.31 -1.80 5.90
C PRO A 327 -11.63 -2.28 5.27
N ALA A 328 -12.64 -2.57 6.09
CA ALA A 328 -13.99 -2.91 5.66
C ALA A 328 -14.64 -1.80 4.83
N GLY A 329 -15.66 -2.16 4.05
CA GLY A 329 -16.46 -1.27 3.21
C GLY A 329 -16.18 -1.40 1.71
N VAL A 330 -15.39 -2.41 1.31
CA VAL A 330 -15.14 -2.72 -0.11
C VAL A 330 -16.46 -3.06 -0.83
N GLY A 331 -16.50 -2.79 -2.14
CA GLY A 331 -17.71 -2.88 -2.93
C GLY A 331 -18.34 -4.27 -2.97
N VAL A 332 -17.52 -5.32 -3.05
CA VAL A 332 -17.97 -6.71 -3.18
C VAL A 332 -18.80 -7.22 -2.00
N PHE A 333 -18.59 -6.70 -0.79
CA PHE A 333 -19.32 -7.14 0.41
C PHE A 333 -20.52 -6.26 0.75
N ARG A 334 -20.78 -5.21 -0.03
CA ARG A 334 -22.00 -4.39 0.11
C ARG A 334 -23.25 -5.17 -0.30
N LYS A 335 -24.39 -4.72 0.16
CA LYS A 335 -25.69 -5.36 -0.13
C LYS A 335 -26.65 -4.32 -0.70
N PRO A 336 -26.88 -4.32 -2.02
CA PRO A 336 -26.23 -5.15 -3.05
C PRO A 336 -24.74 -4.78 -3.23
N PRO A 337 -23.93 -5.65 -3.87
CA PRO A 337 -22.55 -5.32 -4.24
C PRO A 337 -22.47 -4.07 -5.11
N VAL A 338 -21.43 -3.27 -4.92
CA VAL A 338 -21.18 -2.01 -5.64
C VAL A 338 -19.80 -2.07 -6.26
N PHE A 339 -19.73 -2.00 -7.58
CA PHE A 339 -18.48 -2.03 -8.34
C PHE A 339 -18.22 -0.70 -9.04
N LEU A 340 -16.96 -0.47 -9.40
CA LEU A 340 -16.57 0.65 -10.24
C LEU A 340 -16.98 0.37 -11.69
N GLU A 341 -17.55 1.38 -12.33
CA GLU A 341 -17.97 1.33 -13.73
C GLU A 341 -17.21 2.40 -14.53
N PRO A 342 -17.00 2.21 -15.85
CA PRO A 342 -16.45 3.25 -16.70
C PRO A 342 -17.23 4.56 -16.58
N GLY A 343 -16.49 5.67 -16.46
CA GLY A 343 -17.04 6.99 -16.16
C GLY A 343 -17.06 7.35 -14.68
N ASP A 344 -16.91 6.40 -13.77
CA ASP A 344 -16.75 6.68 -12.34
C ASP A 344 -15.36 7.28 -12.03
N ARG A 345 -15.21 7.81 -10.82
CA ARG A 345 -13.90 8.08 -10.21
C ARG A 345 -13.79 7.34 -8.88
N ALA A 346 -12.61 6.80 -8.62
CA ALA A 346 -12.23 6.20 -7.36
C ALA A 346 -11.35 7.16 -6.58
N ARG A 347 -11.71 7.50 -5.35
CA ARG A 347 -10.91 8.35 -4.46
C ARG A 347 -10.51 7.57 -3.23
N CYS A 348 -9.21 7.61 -2.90
CA CYS A 348 -8.61 7.02 -1.70
C CYS A 348 -7.85 8.08 -0.92
N GLN A 349 -7.98 8.08 0.41
CA GLN A 349 -7.37 9.07 1.30
C GLN A 349 -6.88 8.43 2.59
N VAL A 350 -5.69 8.84 3.04
CA VAL A 350 -5.15 8.55 4.37
C VAL A 350 -4.86 9.88 5.06
N ASP A 351 -5.50 10.11 6.21
CA ASP A 351 -5.35 11.37 6.95
C ASP A 351 -3.88 11.57 7.37
N GLY A 352 -3.38 12.78 7.14
CA GLY A 352 -1.98 13.13 7.43
C GLY A 352 -1.00 12.77 6.31
N ILE A 353 -1.40 11.97 5.32
CA ILE A 353 -0.57 11.61 4.17
C ILE A 353 -1.06 12.34 2.93
N GLY A 354 -2.19 11.93 2.34
CA GLY A 354 -2.66 12.53 1.10
C GLY A 354 -3.92 11.88 0.57
N THR A 355 -4.13 12.10 -0.74
CA THR A 355 -5.27 11.58 -1.50
C THR A 355 -4.77 11.18 -2.89
N VAL A 356 -5.38 10.14 -3.45
CA VAL A 356 -5.27 9.77 -4.86
C VAL A 356 -6.67 9.60 -5.43
N GLU A 357 -6.94 10.17 -6.61
CA GLU A 357 -8.23 10.09 -7.28
C GLU A 357 -8.04 9.79 -8.78
N ASN A 358 -8.68 8.75 -9.27
CA ASN A 358 -8.49 8.25 -10.61
C ASN A 358 -9.83 8.05 -11.32
N PRO A 359 -9.98 8.48 -12.58
CA PRO A 359 -11.11 8.11 -13.41
C PRO A 359 -11.04 6.61 -13.79
N VAL A 360 -12.21 6.02 -13.99
CA VAL A 360 -12.32 4.64 -14.51
C VAL A 360 -12.74 4.70 -15.95
N VAL A 361 -12.01 4.01 -16.82
CA VAL A 361 -12.30 3.92 -18.25
C VAL A 361 -12.49 2.46 -18.66
N ASP A 362 -13.15 2.22 -19.79
CA ASP A 362 -13.24 0.89 -20.37
C ASP A 362 -11.96 0.59 -21.17
N TRP A 363 -11.56 -0.69 -21.24
CA TRP A 363 -10.40 -1.10 -22.02
C TRP A 363 -10.54 -0.73 -23.51
N SER A 364 -11.76 -0.73 -24.05
CA SER A 364 -12.03 -0.34 -25.43
C SER A 364 -11.82 1.14 -25.72
N ASP A 365 -11.70 1.98 -24.68
CA ASP A 365 -11.43 3.41 -24.82
C ASP A 365 -9.93 3.73 -24.82
N VAL A 366 -9.08 2.70 -24.61
CA VAL A 366 -7.61 2.85 -24.58
C VAL A 366 -7.02 2.19 -25.83
N PRO A 367 -6.19 2.92 -26.63
CA PRO A 367 -5.54 2.34 -27.79
C PRO A 367 -4.68 1.13 -27.44
N GLY A 368 -4.72 0.08 -28.28
CA GLY A 368 -3.79 -1.03 -28.23
C GLY A 368 -2.57 -0.77 -29.11
N ASP A 369 -1.48 -1.51 -28.89
CA ASP A 369 -0.24 -1.38 -29.70
C ASP A 369 -0.45 -1.63 -31.18
N GLU A 370 -1.54 -2.32 -31.57
CA GLU A 370 -1.89 -2.58 -32.97
C GLU A 370 -2.54 -1.38 -33.67
N ASP A 371 -2.99 -0.39 -32.90
CA ASP A 371 -3.59 0.86 -33.42
C ASP A 371 -2.52 1.92 -33.76
N ASP A 372 -1.28 1.74 -33.30
CA ASP A 372 -0.12 2.56 -33.65
C ASP A 372 0.49 2.02 -34.98
N GLU A 373 -0.10 2.39 -36.14
CA GLU A 373 0.60 2.19 -37.42
C GLU A 373 1.92 2.99 -37.36
N PRO A 374 3.09 2.37 -37.65
CA PRO A 374 4.33 3.12 -37.70
C PRO A 374 4.24 4.14 -38.83
N ALA A 375 4.38 5.43 -38.45
CA ALA A 375 4.40 6.57 -39.36
C ALA A 375 5.60 6.53 -40.33
#